data_cb47330fa1ef739989e1752ae1f4ba5a
#
_entry.id   cb47330fa1ef739989e1752ae1f4ba5a
#
_cell.length_a   1.000
_cell.length_b   1.000
_cell.length_c   1.000
_cell.angle_alpha   90.00
_cell.angle_beta   90.00
_cell.angle_gamma   90.00
#
_symmetry.space_group_name_H-M   'P 1'
#
loop_
_entity.id
_entity.type
_entity.pdbx_description
1 polymer ?
#
loop_
_entity_poly.entity_id
_entity_poly.type
_entity_poly.pdbx_seq_one_letter_code
_entity_poly.pdbx_strand_id
1 'polypeptide(L)' 'LQMACQMLAETRASVTEISHACGLGSSSYFGKVFREYMNCTPGEYRQKTEHK' A
#
# COMPACT_ATOMS: atom_id res chain seq x y z
N LEU A 1 -1.23 -3.82 -8.29
CA LEU A 1 -1.15 -2.72 -7.30
C LEU A 1 -2.42 -1.90 -7.21
N GLN A 2 -3.31 -2.07 -8.16
CA GLN A 2 -4.56 -1.34 -8.13
C GLN A 2 -5.34 -1.61 -6.84
N MET A 3 -5.43 -2.89 -6.48
CA MET A 3 -6.12 -3.26 -5.25
C MET A 3 -5.42 -2.66 -4.04
N ALA A 4 -4.09 -2.69 -4.02
CA ALA A 4 -3.35 -2.13 -2.91
C ALA A 4 -3.60 -0.63 -2.77
N CYS A 5 -3.58 0.09 -3.88
CA CYS A 5 -3.85 1.51 -3.85
C CYS A 5 -5.25 1.80 -3.33
N GLN A 6 -6.21 1.01 -3.78
CA GLN A 6 -7.59 1.18 -3.34
C GLN A 6 -7.72 0.91 -1.84
N MET A 7 -7.11 -0.15 -1.36
CA MET A 7 -7.18 -0.46 0.07
C MET A 7 -6.51 0.61 0.90
N LEU A 8 -5.38 1.13 0.43
CA LEU A 8 -4.71 2.19 1.16
C LEU A 8 -5.56 3.45 1.24
N ALA A 9 -6.28 3.75 0.19
CA ALA A 9 -7.09 4.96 0.12
C ALA A 9 -8.44 4.81 0.82
N GLU A 10 -9.04 3.63 0.77
CA GLU A 10 -10.42 3.45 1.18
C GLU A 10 -10.60 2.68 2.47
N THR A 11 -9.58 1.98 2.94
CA THR A 11 -9.71 1.19 4.16
C THR A 11 -8.66 1.62 5.16
N ARG A 12 -8.82 1.13 6.40
CA ARG A 12 -7.84 1.37 7.44
C ARG A 12 -6.93 0.17 7.67
N ALA A 13 -6.93 -0.77 6.73
CA ALA A 13 -6.07 -1.92 6.82
C ALA A 13 -4.61 -1.49 6.87
N SER A 14 -3.80 -2.20 7.65
CA SER A 14 -2.39 -1.90 7.75
C SER A 14 -1.67 -2.32 6.47
N VAL A 15 -0.45 -1.80 6.29
CA VAL A 15 0.36 -2.18 5.13
C VAL A 15 0.57 -3.68 5.11
N THR A 16 0.81 -4.28 6.29
CA THR A 16 0.98 -5.72 6.39
C THR A 16 -0.27 -6.46 5.93
N GLU A 17 -1.42 -6.03 6.38
CA GLU A 17 -2.68 -6.65 5.98
C GLU A 17 -2.91 -6.54 4.48
N ILE A 18 -2.58 -5.38 3.93
CA ILE A 18 -2.75 -5.17 2.50
C ILE A 18 -1.81 -6.07 1.71
N SER A 19 -0.58 -6.22 2.16
CA SER A 19 0.37 -7.08 1.46
C SER A 19 -0.09 -8.53 1.45
N HIS A 20 -0.70 -8.98 2.54
CA HIS A 20 -1.26 -10.33 2.59
C HIS A 20 -2.45 -10.46 1.66
N ALA A 21 -3.32 -9.47 1.64
CA ALA A 21 -4.49 -9.50 0.78
C ALA A 21 -4.11 -9.52 -0.69
N CYS A 22 -3.00 -8.88 -1.03
CA CYS A 22 -2.53 -8.84 -2.41
C CYS A 22 -1.66 -10.05 -2.76
N GLY A 23 -1.45 -10.96 -1.81
CA GLY A 23 -0.70 -12.18 -2.08
C GLY A 23 0.79 -11.99 -2.14
N LEU A 24 1.31 -10.90 -1.62
CA LEU A 24 2.75 -10.64 -1.68
C LEU A 24 3.52 -11.24 -0.50
N GLY A 25 2.84 -11.57 0.57
CA GLY A 25 3.42 -12.33 1.67
C GLY A 25 4.30 -11.57 2.62
N SER A 26 4.85 -10.43 2.24
CA SER A 26 5.78 -9.68 3.06
C SER A 26 5.55 -8.19 2.86
N SER A 27 5.42 -7.45 3.96
CA SER A 27 5.25 -6.02 3.86
C SER A 27 6.52 -5.33 3.34
N SER A 28 7.68 -5.90 3.62
CA SER A 28 8.93 -5.36 3.10
C SER A 28 8.97 -5.45 1.58
N TYR A 29 8.64 -6.62 1.06
CA TYR A 29 8.61 -6.81 -0.38
C TYR A 29 7.54 -5.93 -1.02
N PHE A 30 6.38 -5.91 -0.40
CA PHE A 30 5.29 -5.07 -0.88
C PHE A 30 5.69 -3.60 -0.95
N GLY A 31 6.35 -3.12 0.09
CA GLY A 31 6.81 -1.73 0.11
C GLY A 31 7.78 -1.43 -1.00
N LYS A 32 8.69 -2.36 -1.26
CA LYS A 32 9.67 -2.18 -2.33
C LYS A 32 9.00 -2.12 -3.69
N VAL A 33 8.11 -3.06 -3.96
CA VAL A 33 7.40 -3.10 -5.23
C VAL A 33 6.52 -1.87 -5.40
N PHE A 34 5.83 -1.50 -4.34
CA PHE A 34 4.95 -0.34 -4.38
C PHE A 34 5.74 0.92 -4.74
N ARG A 35 6.88 1.09 -4.09
CA ARG A 35 7.69 2.27 -4.33
C ARG A 35 8.21 2.31 -5.76
N GLU A 36 8.56 1.16 -6.31
CA GLU A 36 9.04 1.10 -7.69
C GLU A 36 7.97 1.50 -8.70
N TYR A 37 6.73 1.12 -8.41
CA TYR A 37 5.63 1.40 -9.33
C TYR A 37 4.99 2.77 -9.11
N MET A 38 4.91 3.19 -7.85
CA MET A 38 4.17 4.39 -7.52
C MET A 38 5.05 5.57 -7.15
N ASN A 39 6.37 5.36 -7.06
CA ASN A 39 7.35 6.39 -6.69
C ASN A 39 7.15 6.93 -5.27
N CYS A 40 6.48 6.18 -4.43
CA CYS A 40 6.33 6.52 -3.02
C CYS A 40 6.01 5.26 -2.24
N THR A 41 6.26 5.31 -0.92
CA THR A 41 5.95 4.16 -0.08
C THR A 41 4.45 4.07 0.14
N PRO A 42 3.97 2.87 0.54
CA PRO A 42 2.54 2.73 0.84
C PRO A 42 2.08 3.68 1.94
N GLY A 43 2.93 3.91 2.95
CA GLY A 43 2.59 4.86 4.00
C GLY A 43 2.45 6.27 3.49
N GLU A 44 3.37 6.66 2.62
CA GLU A 44 3.30 7.98 2.01
C GLU A 44 2.05 8.13 1.14
N TYR A 45 1.74 7.09 0.41
CA TYR A 45 0.56 7.10 -0.44
C TYR A 45 -0.71 7.28 0.38
N ARG A 46 -0.80 6.54 1.50
CA ARG A 46 -1.96 6.66 2.38
C ARG A 46 -2.06 8.07 2.95
N GLN A 47 -0.94 8.65 3.34
CA GLN A 47 -0.93 10.00 3.86
C GLN A 47 -1.50 10.98 2.85
N LYS A 48 -1.12 10.81 1.59
CA LYS A 48 -1.63 11.68 0.54
C LYS A 48 -3.12 11.55 0.35
N THR A 49 -3.63 10.32 0.40
CA THR A 49 -5.03 10.07 0.15
C THR A 49 -5.92 10.41 1.33
N GLU A 50 -5.36 10.33 2.54
CA GLU A 50 -6.11 10.71 3.73
C GLU A 50 -6.18 12.22 3.93
N HIS A 51 -5.31 12.92 3.29
CA HIS A 51 -5.24 14.37 3.44
C HIS A 51 -6.42 15.01 2.75
N LYS A 52 -7.21 15.71 3.48
CA LYS A 52 -8.38 16.39 2.95
C LYS A 52 -8.18 17.87 2.93
#